data_981569b3a61a6fb82545edb2c494f4bd
#
_entry.id   981569b3a61a6fb82545edb2c494f4bd
#
_cell.length_a   1.000
_cell.length_b   1.000
_cell.length_c   1.000
_cell.angle_alpha   90.00
_cell.angle_beta   90.00
_cell.angle_gamma   90.00
#
_symmetry.space_group_name_H-M   'P 1'
#
loop_
_entity.id
_entity.type
_entity.pdbx_description
1 polymer ?
#
loop_
_entity_poly.entity_id
_entity_poly.type
_entity_poly.pdbx_seq_one_letter_code
_entity_poly.pdbx_strand_id
1 'polypeptide(L)'
;MTSYSAASRVNDTLAGVGFYEYLKNLLSNWDQRAPQLAKDLDALTCKIFRADNVTISFTGSTQSREAFWQTAGDLGLKKGNTSQADNVTPTLIVPEGKLQHVAYLIPSNVSYVGLSYPNVAHATHEQQGNWLVATRVLGLDYLWNEVRVKGGAYGVMFRNSIAGLQSFVSYRDPALDATLDRYVGAGSWLSEWTPDADEFEGYVVASVAGVDAPVPARMLARRQDIEYFNHRDPERLRKLREKILHAQVEDIKALGSTIPQSYDDLSVVVFGAKDAIEASKLGLEVVDLFGGQEN
;
A
#
# COMPACT_ATOMS: atom_id res chain seq x y z
N MET A 1 4.63 -8.04 -0.22
CA MET A 1 4.70 -6.90 0.72
C MET A 1 4.80 -7.32 2.18
N THR A 2 4.13 -8.37 2.59
CA THR A 2 4.19 -8.90 3.97
C THR A 2 5.59 -9.29 4.42
N SER A 3 6.45 -9.69 3.49
CA SER A 3 7.84 -10.08 3.74
C SER A 3 8.71 -8.96 4.34
N TYR A 4 8.41 -7.70 4.01
CA TYR A 4 9.33 -6.60 4.27
C TYR A 4 8.81 -5.55 5.27
N SER A 5 7.54 -5.56 5.62
CA SER A 5 6.94 -4.50 6.41
C SER A 5 6.01 -5.05 7.49
N ALA A 6 6.23 -4.63 8.73
CA ALA A 6 5.35 -4.94 9.86
C ALA A 6 3.90 -4.47 9.58
N ALA A 7 3.74 -3.28 9.04
CA ALA A 7 2.42 -2.75 8.67
C ALA A 7 1.73 -3.60 7.60
N SER A 8 2.48 -4.11 6.61
CA SER A 8 1.92 -4.99 5.59
C SER A 8 1.50 -6.35 6.18
N ARG A 9 2.25 -6.89 7.14
CA ARG A 9 1.86 -8.13 7.84
C ARG A 9 0.59 -7.97 8.66
N VAL A 10 0.49 -6.86 9.40
CA VAL A 10 -0.74 -6.52 10.13
C VAL A 10 -1.91 -6.39 9.15
N ASN A 11 -1.72 -5.70 8.03
CA ASN A 11 -2.77 -5.54 7.03
C ASN A 11 -3.20 -6.88 6.40
N ASP A 12 -2.28 -7.80 6.16
CA ASP A 12 -2.61 -9.15 5.67
C ASP A 12 -3.47 -9.93 6.68
N THR A 13 -3.11 -9.82 7.97
CA THR A 13 -3.92 -10.41 9.06
C THR A 13 -5.32 -9.80 9.16
N LEU A 14 -5.50 -8.55 8.75
CA LEU A 14 -6.77 -7.83 8.85
C LEU A 14 -7.62 -7.86 7.56
N ALA A 15 -7.02 -8.09 6.40
CA ALA A 15 -7.70 -7.95 5.12
C ALA A 15 -7.11 -8.81 3.98
N GLY A 16 -6.07 -9.61 4.22
CA GLY A 16 -5.40 -10.45 3.22
C GLY A 16 -5.72 -11.94 3.37
N VAL A 17 -4.79 -12.76 2.89
CA VAL A 17 -4.88 -14.23 3.00
C VAL A 17 -4.93 -14.68 4.46
N GLY A 18 -4.14 -14.04 5.32
CA GLY A 18 -4.15 -14.33 6.76
C GLY A 18 -5.52 -14.12 7.41
N PHE A 19 -6.26 -13.08 6.96
CA PHE A 19 -7.63 -12.85 7.42
C PHE A 19 -8.60 -13.93 6.90
N TYR A 20 -8.46 -14.31 5.64
CA TYR A 20 -9.27 -15.40 5.06
C TYR A 20 -9.09 -16.71 5.85
N GLU A 21 -7.85 -17.10 6.12
CA GLU A 21 -7.54 -18.31 6.90
C GLU A 21 -8.07 -18.23 8.34
N TYR A 22 -7.97 -17.06 8.96
CA TYR A 22 -8.57 -16.83 10.28
C TYR A 22 -10.08 -17.05 10.26
N LEU A 23 -10.80 -16.46 9.27
CA LEU A 23 -12.26 -16.62 9.15
C LEU A 23 -12.63 -18.07 8.85
N LYS A 24 -11.92 -18.75 7.97
CA LYS A 24 -12.13 -20.17 7.65
C LYS A 24 -11.99 -21.04 8.91
N ASN A 25 -10.93 -20.83 9.69
CA ASN A 25 -10.73 -21.51 10.95
C ASN A 25 -11.79 -21.17 12.02
N LEU A 26 -12.20 -19.90 12.11
CA LEU A 26 -13.25 -19.45 13.02
C LEU A 26 -14.58 -20.13 12.70
N LEU A 27 -14.97 -20.17 11.43
CA LEU A 27 -16.22 -20.81 10.99
C LEU A 27 -16.21 -22.31 11.23
N SER A 28 -15.10 -22.99 10.97
CA SER A 28 -14.96 -24.42 11.21
C SER A 28 -15.10 -24.82 12.69
N ASN A 29 -14.86 -23.87 13.60
CA ASN A 29 -14.89 -24.08 15.04
C ASN A 29 -15.88 -23.13 15.73
N TRP A 30 -16.92 -22.71 15.03
CA TRP A 30 -17.80 -21.62 15.45
C TRP A 30 -18.43 -21.85 16.82
N ASP A 31 -19.06 -23.00 17.05
CA ASP A 31 -19.77 -23.29 18.30
C ASP A 31 -18.88 -23.23 19.53
N GLN A 32 -17.60 -23.59 19.37
CA GLN A 32 -16.62 -23.55 20.44
C GLN A 32 -16.03 -22.15 20.65
N ARG A 33 -15.85 -21.39 19.59
CA ARG A 33 -15.14 -20.10 19.61
C ARG A 33 -16.05 -18.89 19.79
N ALA A 34 -17.31 -18.96 19.32
CA ALA A 34 -18.23 -17.82 19.35
C ALA A 34 -18.45 -17.25 20.77
N PRO A 35 -18.62 -18.07 21.84
CA PRO A 35 -18.84 -17.52 23.19
C PRO A 35 -17.62 -16.74 23.72
N GLN A 36 -16.41 -17.18 23.40
CA GLN A 36 -15.20 -16.47 23.79
C GLN A 36 -14.99 -15.21 22.94
N LEU A 37 -15.22 -15.30 21.63
CA LEU A 37 -15.14 -14.14 20.73
C LEU A 37 -16.12 -13.03 21.16
N ALA A 38 -17.34 -13.37 21.55
CA ALA A 38 -18.32 -12.40 22.04
C ALA A 38 -17.79 -11.67 23.30
N LYS A 39 -17.20 -12.40 24.26
CA LYS A 39 -16.60 -11.79 25.46
C LYS A 39 -15.41 -10.89 25.13
N ASP A 40 -14.56 -11.32 24.20
CA ASP A 40 -13.38 -10.54 23.80
C ASP A 40 -13.80 -9.25 23.09
N LEU A 41 -14.83 -9.30 22.23
CA LEU A 41 -15.39 -8.13 21.56
C LEU A 41 -16.04 -7.15 22.56
N ASP A 42 -16.78 -7.66 23.54
CA ASP A 42 -17.39 -6.85 24.58
C ASP A 42 -16.30 -6.14 25.43
N ALA A 43 -15.30 -6.89 25.87
CA ALA A 43 -14.17 -6.34 26.62
C ALA A 43 -13.38 -5.29 25.80
N LEU A 44 -13.20 -5.53 24.49
CA LEU A 44 -12.56 -4.58 23.60
C LEU A 44 -13.39 -3.32 23.42
N THR A 45 -14.70 -3.47 23.24
CA THR A 45 -15.66 -2.36 23.12
C THR A 45 -15.60 -1.46 24.34
N CYS A 46 -15.61 -2.03 25.55
CA CYS A 46 -15.48 -1.28 26.80
C CYS A 46 -14.14 -0.54 26.95
N LYS A 47 -13.06 -1.07 26.35
CA LYS A 47 -11.75 -0.41 26.38
C LYS A 47 -11.62 0.72 25.37
N ILE A 48 -12.20 0.57 24.18
CA ILE A 48 -12.03 1.53 23.07
C ILE A 48 -13.03 2.69 23.19
N PHE A 49 -14.32 2.37 23.40
CA PHE A 49 -15.39 3.37 23.37
C PHE A 49 -15.59 4.04 24.74
N ARG A 50 -14.58 4.81 25.14
CA ARG A 50 -14.57 5.61 26.37
C ARG A 50 -14.43 7.08 26.03
N ALA A 51 -15.13 7.95 26.74
CA ALA A 51 -15.09 9.39 26.51
C ALA A 51 -13.68 10.01 26.67
N ASP A 52 -12.83 9.41 27.51
CA ASP A 52 -11.45 9.82 27.73
C ASP A 52 -10.47 9.28 26.66
N ASN A 53 -10.92 8.39 25.79
CA ASN A 53 -10.13 7.83 24.69
C ASN A 53 -10.54 8.40 23.31
N VAL A 54 -11.28 9.49 23.27
CA VAL A 54 -11.78 10.11 22.04
C VAL A 54 -10.94 11.33 21.68
N THR A 55 -10.40 11.35 20.47
CA THR A 55 -9.85 12.55 19.84
C THR A 55 -10.87 13.14 18.90
N ILE A 56 -11.23 14.40 19.10
CA ILE A 56 -12.22 15.08 18.27
C ILE A 56 -11.52 15.97 17.26
N SER A 57 -11.70 15.66 15.99
CA SER A 57 -11.31 16.54 14.89
C SER A 57 -12.54 17.30 14.40
N PHE A 58 -12.45 18.61 14.34
CA PHE A 58 -13.55 19.46 13.96
C PHE A 58 -13.16 20.40 12.81
N THR A 59 -13.93 20.36 11.75
CA THR A 59 -13.80 21.29 10.60
C THR A 59 -15.08 22.07 10.43
N GLY A 60 -15.01 23.38 10.58
CA GLY A 60 -16.17 24.26 10.49
C GLY A 60 -15.89 25.66 11.02
N SER A 61 -16.94 26.48 11.16
CA SER A 61 -16.83 27.81 11.75
C SER A 61 -16.62 27.74 13.27
N THR A 62 -16.11 28.83 13.84
CA THR A 62 -15.99 28.96 15.30
C THR A 62 -17.35 28.80 15.98
N GLN A 63 -18.40 29.39 15.42
CA GLN A 63 -19.75 29.28 15.96
C GLN A 63 -20.26 27.83 15.97
N SER A 64 -20.02 27.07 14.90
CA SER A 64 -20.42 25.66 14.85
C SER A 64 -19.64 24.81 15.85
N ARG A 65 -18.36 25.12 16.09
CA ARG A 65 -17.54 24.44 17.10
C ARG A 65 -18.04 24.74 18.51
N GLU A 66 -18.45 25.97 18.78
CA GLU A 66 -19.03 26.35 20.07
C GLU A 66 -20.37 25.64 20.32
N ALA A 67 -21.24 25.61 19.30
CA ALA A 67 -22.50 24.88 19.38
C ALA A 67 -22.28 23.37 19.63
N PHE A 68 -21.30 22.76 18.99
CA PHE A 68 -20.91 21.36 19.26
C PHE A 68 -20.57 21.18 20.75
N TRP A 69 -19.73 22.06 21.33
CA TRP A 69 -19.31 21.90 22.72
C TRP A 69 -20.44 22.18 23.73
N GLN A 70 -21.51 22.90 23.38
CA GLN A 70 -22.68 23.08 24.24
C GLN A 70 -23.44 21.76 24.46
N THR A 71 -23.42 20.85 23.50
CA THR A 71 -24.12 19.55 23.55
C THR A 71 -23.18 18.38 23.83
N ALA A 72 -21.87 18.53 23.64
CA ALA A 72 -20.90 17.45 23.78
C ALA A 72 -20.81 16.87 25.20
N GLY A 73 -21.19 17.65 26.22
CA GLY A 73 -21.26 17.18 27.59
C GLY A 73 -22.24 16.03 27.82
N ASP A 74 -23.32 15.98 27.06
CA ASP A 74 -24.32 14.90 27.09
C ASP A 74 -23.77 13.55 26.63
N LEU A 75 -22.68 13.59 25.83
CA LEU A 75 -21.92 12.43 25.39
C LEU A 75 -20.74 12.08 26.31
N GLY A 76 -20.62 12.76 27.45
CA GLY A 76 -19.49 12.59 28.37
C GLY A 76 -18.18 13.21 27.86
N LEU A 77 -18.19 13.95 26.74
CA LEU A 77 -17.02 14.59 26.16
C LEU A 77 -16.72 15.91 26.86
N LYS A 78 -15.45 16.17 27.19
CA LYS A 78 -15.00 17.40 27.85
C LYS A 78 -13.96 18.14 27.00
N LYS A 79 -14.20 19.43 26.78
CA LYS A 79 -13.23 20.32 26.13
C LYS A 79 -11.93 20.37 26.94
N GLY A 80 -10.81 20.15 26.25
CA GLY A 80 -9.49 20.24 26.90
C GLY A 80 -9.12 19.03 27.77
N ASN A 81 -9.90 17.95 27.73
CA ASN A 81 -9.50 16.69 28.32
C ASN A 81 -8.37 16.10 27.46
N THR A 82 -7.14 16.32 27.87
CA THR A 82 -6.01 15.59 27.33
C THR A 82 -6.07 14.23 28.01
N SER A 83 -6.45 13.20 27.26
CA SER A 83 -6.21 11.83 27.69
C SER A 83 -4.74 11.73 28.09
N GLN A 84 -4.45 11.48 29.36
CA GLN A 84 -3.21 10.82 29.71
C GLN A 84 -3.38 9.39 29.21
N ALA A 85 -3.29 9.20 27.88
CA ALA A 85 -3.00 7.89 27.36
C ALA A 85 -1.73 7.48 28.09
N ASP A 86 -1.84 6.46 28.93
CA ASP A 86 -0.64 5.77 29.38
C ASP A 86 0.18 5.55 28.11
N ASN A 87 1.41 6.10 28.10
CA ASN A 87 2.35 5.92 26.99
C ASN A 87 2.81 4.46 26.95
N VAL A 88 1.85 3.55 26.90
CA VAL A 88 2.10 2.15 26.61
C VAL A 88 2.36 2.07 25.12
N THR A 89 3.62 2.12 24.75
CA THR A 89 4.02 1.72 23.42
C THR A 89 3.60 0.25 23.29
N PRO A 90 2.55 -0.07 22.52
CA PRO A 90 2.13 -1.45 22.40
C PRO A 90 3.26 -2.21 21.76
N THR A 91 3.79 -3.22 22.43
CA THR A 91 4.72 -4.16 21.80
C THR A 91 3.91 -5.02 20.84
N LEU A 92 3.80 -4.55 19.61
CA LEU A 92 3.20 -5.35 18.56
C LEU A 92 4.17 -6.46 18.20
N ILE A 93 3.86 -7.69 18.60
CA ILE A 93 4.61 -8.88 18.15
C ILE A 93 4.19 -9.14 16.71
N VAL A 94 5.02 -8.67 15.78
CA VAL A 94 4.83 -8.93 14.36
C VAL A 94 5.75 -10.09 13.97
N PRO A 95 5.23 -11.19 13.42
CA PRO A 95 6.04 -12.30 12.94
C PRO A 95 7.13 -11.81 11.98
N GLU A 96 8.28 -12.45 11.99
CA GLU A 96 9.35 -12.14 11.04
C GLU A 96 8.87 -12.41 9.61
N GLY A 97 9.16 -11.47 8.70
CA GLY A 97 8.79 -11.61 7.30
C GLY A 97 9.75 -12.55 6.60
N LYS A 98 9.20 -13.45 5.79
CA LYS A 98 9.99 -14.32 4.90
C LYS A 98 9.77 -13.90 3.46
N LEU A 99 10.78 -14.02 2.63
CA LEU A 99 10.63 -13.94 1.19
C LEU A 99 9.56 -14.94 0.74
N GLN A 100 8.70 -14.52 -0.15
CA GLN A 100 7.59 -15.34 -0.64
C GLN A 100 7.73 -15.52 -2.15
N HIS A 101 7.79 -16.78 -2.59
CA HIS A 101 7.59 -17.18 -3.97
C HIS A 101 6.37 -18.09 -3.98
N VAL A 102 5.18 -17.52 -3.91
CA VAL A 102 3.94 -18.26 -3.67
C VAL A 102 2.89 -17.95 -4.73
N ALA A 103 2.19 -19.00 -5.15
CA ALA A 103 1.04 -18.92 -6.03
C ALA A 103 -0.20 -19.49 -5.34
N TYR A 104 -1.22 -18.67 -5.21
CA TYR A 104 -2.52 -19.07 -4.69
C TYR A 104 -3.46 -19.44 -5.84
N LEU A 105 -3.92 -20.68 -5.82
CA LEU A 105 -4.93 -21.14 -6.79
C LEU A 105 -6.28 -20.48 -6.50
N ILE A 106 -6.85 -19.87 -7.53
CA ILE A 106 -8.18 -19.29 -7.50
C ILE A 106 -8.97 -19.70 -8.76
N PRO A 107 -10.31 -19.77 -8.72
CA PRO A 107 -11.13 -20.05 -9.89
C PRO A 107 -11.20 -18.82 -10.81
N SER A 108 -10.17 -18.66 -11.65
CA SER A 108 -10.01 -17.51 -12.54
C SER A 108 -9.28 -17.93 -13.80
N ASN A 109 -9.60 -17.29 -14.93
CA ASN A 109 -8.89 -17.47 -16.22
C ASN A 109 -7.73 -16.48 -16.39
N VAL A 110 -7.48 -15.64 -15.39
CA VAL A 110 -6.46 -14.59 -15.42
C VAL A 110 -5.74 -14.56 -14.09
N SER A 111 -4.51 -14.03 -14.09
CA SER A 111 -3.69 -13.92 -12.91
C SER A 111 -3.69 -12.50 -12.35
N TYR A 112 -3.36 -12.40 -11.07
CA TYR A 112 -2.99 -11.17 -10.36
C TYR A 112 -1.56 -11.37 -9.90
N VAL A 113 -0.64 -10.60 -10.44
CA VAL A 113 0.78 -10.82 -10.27
C VAL A 113 1.38 -9.67 -9.48
N GLY A 114 2.02 -9.99 -8.37
CA GLY A 114 2.70 -9.01 -7.53
C GLY A 114 4.17 -9.37 -7.33
N LEU A 115 5.04 -8.38 -7.54
CA LEU A 115 6.46 -8.44 -7.22
C LEU A 115 6.78 -7.30 -6.28
N SER A 116 7.48 -7.55 -5.18
CA SER A 116 7.81 -6.51 -4.20
C SER A 116 9.19 -6.69 -3.61
N TYR A 117 9.81 -5.56 -3.23
CA TYR A 117 11.14 -5.50 -2.67
C TYR A 117 11.31 -4.27 -1.77
N PRO A 118 12.24 -4.31 -0.79
CA PRO A 118 12.60 -3.13 0.00
C PRO A 118 13.50 -2.20 -0.82
N ASN A 119 13.26 -0.91 -0.69
CA ASN A 119 14.13 0.13 -1.23
C ASN A 119 14.33 1.24 -0.19
N VAL A 120 14.67 0.85 1.03
CA VAL A 120 14.75 1.75 2.19
C VAL A 120 15.84 2.81 2.01
N ALA A 121 16.97 2.44 1.41
CA ALA A 121 18.09 3.36 1.16
C ALA A 121 17.71 4.53 0.24
N HIS A 122 16.71 4.31 -0.62
CA HIS A 122 16.24 5.29 -1.60
C HIS A 122 14.86 5.86 -1.26
N ALA A 123 14.31 5.54 -0.09
CA ALA A 123 13.05 6.09 0.41
C ALA A 123 13.21 7.44 1.14
N THR A 124 14.38 8.08 1.05
CA THR A 124 14.63 9.35 1.71
C THR A 124 13.71 10.43 1.19
N HIS A 125 13.40 11.42 2.04
CA HIS A 125 12.58 12.57 1.64
C HIS A 125 13.16 13.30 0.42
N GLU A 126 14.47 13.23 0.22
CA GLU A 126 15.15 13.86 -0.91
C GLU A 126 14.82 13.20 -2.24
N GLN A 127 14.65 11.88 -2.26
CA GLN A 127 14.38 11.14 -3.50
C GLN A 127 12.88 10.95 -3.79
N GLN A 128 12.00 11.29 -2.85
CA GLN A 128 10.55 11.11 -3.04
C GLN A 128 9.99 11.88 -4.22
N GLY A 129 10.49 13.09 -4.49
CA GLY A 129 10.09 13.88 -5.66
C GLY A 129 10.41 13.15 -6.95
N ASN A 130 11.65 12.67 -7.09
CA ASN A 130 12.12 11.93 -8.26
C ASN A 130 11.33 10.62 -8.43
N TRP A 131 11.05 9.90 -7.34
CA TRP A 131 10.22 8.69 -7.39
C TRP A 131 8.78 8.93 -7.82
N LEU A 132 8.19 10.09 -7.52
CA LEU A 132 6.85 10.42 -8.01
C LEU A 132 6.84 10.61 -9.53
N VAL A 133 7.87 11.26 -10.08
CA VAL A 133 8.06 11.37 -11.53
C VAL A 133 8.34 10.00 -12.14
N ALA A 134 9.33 9.25 -11.61
CA ALA A 134 9.68 7.92 -12.10
C ALA A 134 8.50 6.94 -12.09
N THR A 135 7.63 7.00 -11.08
CA THR A 135 6.42 6.17 -11.00
C THR A 135 5.46 6.44 -12.16
N ARG A 136 5.34 7.69 -12.59
CA ARG A 136 4.51 8.05 -13.76
C ARG A 136 5.15 7.59 -15.05
N VAL A 137 6.45 7.83 -15.21
CA VAL A 137 7.24 7.39 -16.38
C VAL A 137 7.14 5.87 -16.53
N LEU A 138 7.46 5.12 -15.48
CA LEU A 138 7.33 3.65 -15.50
C LEU A 138 5.90 3.20 -15.79
N GLY A 139 4.91 3.88 -15.22
CA GLY A 139 3.51 3.53 -15.39
C GLY A 139 3.00 3.73 -16.81
N LEU A 140 3.34 4.84 -17.45
CA LEU A 140 2.77 5.24 -18.74
C LEU A 140 3.64 4.82 -19.92
N ASP A 141 4.95 5.00 -19.87
CA ASP A 141 5.82 4.71 -21.01
C ASP A 141 6.24 3.25 -21.07
N TYR A 142 6.45 2.62 -19.92
CA TYR A 142 6.92 1.24 -19.88
C TYR A 142 5.80 0.23 -19.59
N LEU A 143 5.23 0.26 -18.40
CA LEU A 143 4.30 -0.79 -17.95
C LEU A 143 3.01 -0.80 -18.78
N TRP A 144 2.50 0.36 -19.15
CA TRP A 144 1.32 0.43 -20.01
C TRP A 144 1.56 -0.23 -21.35
N ASN A 145 2.70 0.03 -21.99
CA ASN A 145 3.01 -0.51 -23.30
C ASN A 145 3.38 -2.00 -23.21
N GLU A 146 4.25 -2.39 -22.29
CA GLU A 146 4.81 -3.72 -22.22
C GLU A 146 3.85 -4.74 -21.58
N VAL A 147 3.21 -4.38 -20.47
CA VAL A 147 2.39 -5.32 -19.71
C VAL A 147 0.92 -5.25 -20.13
N ARG A 148 0.38 -4.04 -20.34
CA ARG A 148 -1.03 -3.91 -20.70
C ARG A 148 -1.26 -4.09 -22.20
N VAL A 149 -0.61 -3.30 -23.06
CA VAL A 149 -0.89 -3.31 -24.52
C VAL A 149 -0.34 -4.57 -25.16
N LYS A 150 0.94 -4.89 -24.95
CA LYS A 150 1.56 -6.08 -25.54
C LYS A 150 1.26 -7.36 -24.75
N GLY A 151 1.19 -7.28 -23.42
CA GLY A 151 0.97 -8.43 -22.53
C GLY A 151 -0.49 -8.80 -22.35
N GLY A 152 -1.43 -7.87 -22.59
CA GLY A 152 -2.87 -8.12 -22.47
C GLY A 152 -3.43 -7.99 -21.05
N ALA A 153 -2.65 -7.55 -20.06
CA ALA A 153 -3.15 -7.28 -18.71
C ALA A 153 -4.19 -6.15 -18.74
N TYR A 154 -5.25 -6.28 -17.93
CA TYR A 154 -6.26 -5.23 -17.83
C TYR A 154 -5.71 -3.97 -17.18
N GLY A 155 -4.84 -4.12 -16.19
CA GLY A 155 -4.17 -3.01 -15.53
C GLY A 155 -2.82 -3.43 -14.96
N VAL A 156 -1.93 -2.46 -14.85
CA VAL A 156 -0.61 -2.62 -14.25
C VAL A 156 -0.20 -1.33 -13.55
N MET A 157 0.55 -1.45 -12.48
CA MET A 157 1.06 -0.29 -11.75
C MET A 157 2.39 -0.59 -11.07
N PHE A 158 3.23 0.43 -10.97
CA PHE A 158 4.36 0.50 -10.05
C PHE A 158 3.97 1.36 -8.85
N ARG A 159 4.33 0.93 -7.67
CA ARG A 159 4.09 1.65 -6.41
C ARG A 159 5.39 1.86 -5.69
N ASN A 160 5.62 3.09 -5.27
CA ASN A 160 6.71 3.46 -4.37
C ASN A 160 6.12 3.97 -3.06
N SER A 161 6.38 3.26 -1.98
CA SER A 161 5.91 3.63 -0.64
C SER A 161 6.95 4.48 0.08
N ILE A 162 6.49 5.51 0.78
CA ILE A 162 7.33 6.31 1.69
C ILE A 162 8.00 5.47 2.79
N ALA A 163 7.49 4.28 3.07
CA ALA A 163 8.09 3.33 4.02
C ALA A 163 9.23 2.49 3.40
N GLY A 164 9.68 2.83 2.19
CA GLY A 164 10.79 2.14 1.52
C GLY A 164 10.40 0.77 0.96
N LEU A 165 9.13 0.58 0.60
CA LEU A 165 8.67 -0.61 -0.08
C LEU A 165 8.24 -0.26 -1.50
N GLN A 166 8.80 -0.97 -2.47
CA GLN A 166 8.41 -0.85 -3.87
C GLN A 166 7.71 -2.12 -4.35
N SER A 167 6.77 -1.97 -5.27
CA SER A 167 6.05 -3.10 -5.84
C SER A 167 5.54 -2.83 -7.24
N PHE A 168 5.62 -3.86 -8.08
CA PHE A 168 4.89 -3.98 -9.34
C PHE A 168 3.67 -4.86 -9.12
N VAL A 169 2.54 -4.49 -9.71
CA VAL A 169 1.30 -5.28 -9.60
C VAL A 169 0.58 -5.24 -10.93
N SER A 170 0.20 -6.40 -11.45
CA SER A 170 -0.74 -6.50 -12.57
C SER A 170 -2.07 -7.10 -12.14
N TYR A 171 -3.09 -6.76 -12.88
CA TYR A 171 -4.47 -7.07 -12.59
C TYR A 171 -5.14 -7.67 -13.83
N ARG A 172 -5.73 -8.88 -13.67
CA ARG A 172 -6.33 -9.66 -14.76
C ARG A 172 -5.35 -9.86 -15.90
N ASP A 173 -4.23 -10.46 -15.59
CA ASP A 173 -3.07 -10.65 -16.44
C ASP A 173 -3.06 -12.07 -17.04
N PRO A 174 -3.04 -12.23 -18.36
CA PRO A 174 -2.96 -13.54 -18.99
C PRO A 174 -1.52 -14.07 -19.13
N ALA A 175 -0.48 -13.24 -18.84
CA ALA A 175 0.91 -13.52 -19.25
C ALA A 175 1.89 -13.53 -18.07
N LEU A 176 1.66 -14.42 -17.08
CA LEU A 176 2.38 -14.49 -15.81
C LEU A 176 3.90 -14.31 -15.93
N ASP A 177 4.62 -15.25 -16.58
CA ASP A 177 6.08 -15.23 -16.63
C ASP A 177 6.60 -14.01 -17.40
N ALA A 178 5.99 -13.71 -18.56
CA ALA A 178 6.40 -12.56 -19.37
C ALA A 178 6.17 -11.22 -18.64
N THR A 179 5.17 -11.13 -17.78
CA THR A 179 4.93 -9.94 -16.97
C THR A 179 5.99 -9.78 -15.89
N LEU A 180 6.40 -10.87 -15.25
CA LEU A 180 7.49 -10.83 -14.26
C LEU A 180 8.83 -10.48 -14.90
N ASP A 181 9.13 -10.99 -16.11
CA ASP A 181 10.32 -10.59 -16.87
C ASP A 181 10.33 -9.09 -17.17
N ARG A 182 9.17 -8.52 -17.50
CA ARG A 182 9.04 -7.07 -17.70
C ARG A 182 9.23 -6.28 -16.41
N TYR A 183 8.80 -6.79 -15.26
CA TYR A 183 9.01 -6.11 -13.98
C TYR A 183 10.50 -6.01 -13.63
N VAL A 184 11.27 -7.07 -13.80
CA VAL A 184 12.72 -7.02 -13.55
C VAL A 184 13.47 -6.23 -14.64
N GLY A 185 12.94 -6.14 -15.85
CA GLY A 185 13.45 -5.31 -16.93
C GLY A 185 13.22 -3.80 -16.76
N ALA A 186 12.33 -3.40 -15.84
CA ALA A 186 11.93 -2.01 -15.68
C ALA A 186 13.09 -1.09 -15.25
N GLY A 187 14.03 -1.60 -14.46
CA GLY A 187 15.19 -0.85 -14.01
C GLY A 187 16.13 -0.48 -15.14
N SER A 188 16.49 -1.45 -15.98
CA SER A 188 17.34 -1.22 -17.16
C SER A 188 16.66 -0.27 -18.12
N TRP A 189 15.37 -0.47 -18.41
CA TRP A 189 14.62 0.43 -19.25
C TRP A 189 14.62 1.88 -18.74
N LEU A 190 14.39 2.10 -17.43
CA LEU A 190 14.38 3.43 -16.85
C LEU A 190 15.77 4.10 -16.94
N SER A 191 16.85 3.33 -16.78
CA SER A 191 18.23 3.84 -16.90
C SER A 191 18.56 4.30 -18.33
N GLU A 192 17.90 3.74 -19.32
CA GLU A 192 18.08 4.06 -20.74
C GLU A 192 17.03 5.05 -21.27
N TRP A 193 16.05 5.44 -20.44
CA TRP A 193 14.97 6.33 -20.84
C TRP A 193 15.48 7.68 -21.36
N THR A 194 15.01 8.12 -22.53
CA THR A 194 15.44 9.33 -23.22
C THR A 194 14.25 10.14 -23.70
N PRO A 195 13.58 10.89 -22.80
CA PRO A 195 12.46 11.75 -23.17
C PRO A 195 12.94 12.97 -23.95
N ASP A 196 12.06 13.58 -24.72
CA ASP A 196 12.25 14.96 -25.12
C ASP A 196 11.89 15.92 -23.96
N ALA A 197 12.17 17.23 -24.19
CA ALA A 197 11.98 18.23 -23.13
C ALA A 197 10.51 18.40 -22.75
N ASP A 198 9.58 18.40 -23.73
CA ASP A 198 8.17 18.61 -23.52
C ASP A 198 7.55 17.40 -22.79
N GLU A 199 7.98 16.19 -23.15
CA GLU A 199 7.57 14.95 -22.51
C GLU A 199 8.00 14.94 -21.04
N PHE A 200 9.25 15.26 -20.74
CA PHE A 200 9.74 15.33 -19.37
C PHE A 200 8.99 16.37 -18.53
N GLU A 201 8.80 17.57 -19.08
CA GLU A 201 8.02 18.64 -18.43
C GLU A 201 6.59 18.16 -18.13
N GLY A 202 5.97 17.45 -19.07
CA GLY A 202 4.65 16.85 -18.90
C GLY A 202 4.57 15.92 -17.67
N TYR A 203 5.57 15.08 -17.44
CA TYR A 203 5.64 14.21 -16.26
C TYR A 203 5.85 14.99 -14.96
N VAL A 204 6.68 16.01 -14.96
CA VAL A 204 6.88 16.90 -13.81
C VAL A 204 5.59 17.60 -13.45
N VAL A 205 4.94 18.24 -14.42
CA VAL A 205 3.65 18.94 -14.23
C VAL A 205 2.56 18.02 -13.72
N ALA A 206 2.41 16.83 -14.32
CA ALA A 206 1.45 15.82 -13.87
C ALA A 206 1.72 15.36 -12.43
N SER A 207 3.00 15.27 -12.02
CA SER A 207 3.39 14.88 -10.68
C SER A 207 3.07 15.96 -9.66
N VAL A 208 3.33 17.23 -9.98
CA VAL A 208 2.94 18.37 -9.14
C VAL A 208 1.42 18.46 -9.02
N ALA A 209 0.69 18.33 -10.13
CA ALA A 209 -0.77 18.35 -10.12
C ALA A 209 -1.38 17.28 -9.20
N GLY A 210 -0.74 16.12 -9.09
CA GLY A 210 -1.13 15.07 -8.14
C GLY A 210 -0.96 15.47 -6.67
N VAL A 211 0.07 16.26 -6.35
CA VAL A 211 0.32 16.79 -4.99
C VAL A 211 -0.61 17.95 -4.67
N ASP A 212 -0.83 18.84 -5.63
CA ASP A 212 -1.61 20.08 -5.50
C ASP A 212 -3.12 19.87 -5.79
N ALA A 213 -3.56 18.63 -6.01
CA ALA A 213 -4.95 18.33 -6.33
C ALA A 213 -5.90 18.89 -5.26
N PRO A 214 -6.98 19.60 -5.67
CA PRO A 214 -7.97 20.13 -4.75
C PRO A 214 -8.58 19.01 -3.88
N VAL A 215 -8.61 19.23 -2.59
CA VAL A 215 -9.13 18.25 -1.62
C VAL A 215 -10.41 18.81 -0.99
N PRO A 216 -11.56 18.11 -1.02
CA PRO A 216 -12.75 18.52 -0.30
C PRO A 216 -12.49 18.72 1.20
N ALA A 217 -13.15 19.68 1.83
CA ALA A 217 -12.89 20.06 3.23
C ALA A 217 -12.85 18.87 4.21
N ARG A 218 -13.79 17.92 4.08
CA ARG A 218 -13.79 16.72 4.93
C ARG A 218 -12.57 15.81 4.71
N MET A 219 -12.06 15.76 3.48
CA MET A 219 -10.85 14.96 3.15
C MET A 219 -9.59 15.67 3.63
N LEU A 220 -9.60 17.00 3.61
CA LEU A 220 -8.52 17.80 4.20
C LEU A 220 -8.42 17.56 5.71
N ALA A 221 -9.55 17.56 6.43
CA ALA A 221 -9.60 17.24 7.85
C ALA A 221 -9.00 15.85 8.12
N ARG A 222 -9.47 14.82 7.41
CA ARG A 222 -8.94 13.47 7.55
C ARG A 222 -7.44 13.37 7.26
N ARG A 223 -6.95 14.11 6.26
CA ARG A 223 -5.53 14.19 5.94
C ARG A 223 -4.74 14.82 7.10
N GLN A 224 -5.24 15.92 7.67
CA GLN A 224 -4.63 16.58 8.81
C GLN A 224 -4.61 15.69 10.05
N ASP A 225 -5.68 14.92 10.30
CA ASP A 225 -5.72 13.94 11.38
C ASP A 225 -4.62 12.87 11.23
N ILE A 226 -4.47 12.31 10.02
CA ILE A 226 -3.43 11.33 9.71
C ILE A 226 -2.03 11.95 9.89
N GLU A 227 -1.82 13.19 9.48
CA GLU A 227 -0.54 13.89 9.63
C GLU A 227 -0.24 14.16 11.11
N TYR A 228 -1.25 14.56 11.89
CA TYR A 228 -1.16 14.77 13.33
C TYR A 228 -0.76 13.47 14.07
N PHE A 229 -1.49 12.39 13.87
CA PHE A 229 -1.22 11.11 14.52
C PHE A 229 0.11 10.46 14.11
N ASN A 230 0.59 10.75 12.90
CA ASN A 230 1.89 10.27 12.41
C ASN A 230 3.03 11.26 12.67
N HIS A 231 2.80 12.35 13.40
CA HIS A 231 3.81 13.37 13.70
C HIS A 231 4.55 13.87 12.46
N ARG A 232 3.84 14.06 11.33
CA ARG A 232 4.44 14.47 10.07
C ARG A 232 4.75 15.97 10.05
N ASP A 233 5.89 16.30 9.46
CA ASP A 233 6.29 17.70 9.22
C ASP A 233 5.22 18.43 8.38
N PRO A 234 4.62 19.53 8.86
CA PRO A 234 3.65 20.34 8.10
C PRO A 234 4.21 20.86 6.76
N GLU A 235 5.53 21.11 6.69
CA GLU A 235 6.21 21.59 5.49
C GLU A 235 6.51 20.49 4.46
N ARG A 236 6.23 19.22 4.78
CA ARG A 236 6.56 18.07 3.94
C ARG A 236 6.04 18.20 2.52
N LEU A 237 4.81 18.65 2.34
CA LEU A 237 4.21 18.76 1.00
C LEU A 237 4.84 19.87 0.18
N ARG A 238 5.16 21.00 0.80
CA ARG A 238 5.87 22.10 0.15
C ARG A 238 7.26 21.64 -0.30
N LYS A 239 8.02 20.98 0.58
CA LYS A 239 9.33 20.42 0.27
C LYS A 239 9.25 19.37 -0.85
N LEU A 240 8.23 18.50 -0.81
CA LEU A 240 8.01 17.50 -1.85
C LEU A 240 7.71 18.15 -3.21
N ARG A 241 6.85 19.16 -3.23
CA ARG A 241 6.55 19.93 -4.45
C ARG A 241 7.79 20.58 -5.05
N GLU A 242 8.62 21.20 -4.22
CA GLU A 242 9.89 21.80 -4.66
C GLU A 242 10.83 20.73 -5.27
N LYS A 243 10.92 19.55 -4.65
CA LYS A 243 11.73 18.45 -5.19
C LYS A 243 11.24 17.95 -6.54
N ILE A 244 9.93 17.86 -6.75
CA ILE A 244 9.37 17.47 -8.05
C ILE A 244 9.72 18.52 -9.12
N LEU A 245 9.58 19.80 -8.79
CA LEU A 245 9.85 20.91 -9.74
C LEU A 245 11.34 21.01 -10.15
N HIS A 246 12.24 20.51 -9.31
CA HIS A 246 13.69 20.53 -9.57
C HIS A 246 14.22 19.17 -10.07
N ALA A 247 13.35 18.20 -10.34
CA ALA A 247 13.77 16.91 -10.87
C ALA A 247 14.47 17.08 -12.23
N GLN A 248 15.48 16.27 -12.48
CA GLN A 248 16.22 16.22 -13.75
C GLN A 248 16.09 14.83 -14.36
N VAL A 249 16.22 14.72 -15.68
CA VAL A 249 16.15 13.43 -16.39
C VAL A 249 17.17 12.45 -15.84
N GLU A 250 18.38 12.91 -15.58
CA GLU A 250 19.48 12.10 -15.05
C GLU A 250 19.16 11.52 -13.66
N ASP A 251 18.48 12.29 -12.81
CA ASP A 251 18.05 11.83 -11.49
C ASP A 251 17.02 10.70 -11.61
N ILE A 252 16.10 10.80 -12.57
CA ILE A 252 15.10 9.76 -12.83
C ILE A 252 15.76 8.50 -13.37
N LYS A 253 16.67 8.62 -14.33
CA LYS A 253 17.43 7.50 -14.90
C LYS A 253 18.28 6.79 -13.85
N ALA A 254 18.91 7.53 -12.95
CA ALA A 254 19.72 6.97 -11.86
C ALA A 254 18.91 6.04 -10.93
N LEU A 255 17.60 6.27 -10.75
CA LEU A 255 16.73 5.41 -9.98
C LEU A 255 16.59 4.00 -10.60
N GLY A 256 16.77 3.86 -11.90
CA GLY A 256 16.69 2.57 -12.59
C GLY A 256 17.65 1.53 -12.02
N SER A 257 18.88 1.95 -11.62
CA SER A 257 19.85 1.06 -11.01
C SER A 257 19.47 0.53 -9.63
N THR A 258 18.46 1.12 -9.00
CA THR A 258 17.95 0.72 -7.68
C THR A 258 16.78 -0.27 -7.76
N ILE A 259 16.26 -0.49 -8.97
CA ILE A 259 15.23 -1.51 -9.24
C ILE A 259 15.95 -2.84 -9.49
N PRO A 260 15.65 -3.90 -8.72
CA PRO A 260 16.28 -5.20 -8.88
C PRO A 260 16.05 -5.80 -10.27
N GLN A 261 17.07 -6.48 -10.79
CA GLN A 261 17.07 -7.12 -12.11
C GLN A 261 16.99 -8.66 -12.04
N SER A 262 16.79 -9.22 -10.86
CA SER A 262 16.63 -10.65 -10.61
C SER A 262 15.49 -10.89 -9.62
N TYR A 263 14.94 -12.08 -9.63
CA TYR A 263 13.87 -12.48 -8.68
C TYR A 263 14.41 -12.98 -7.33
N ASP A 264 15.70 -13.28 -7.22
CA ASP A 264 16.25 -14.09 -6.12
C ASP A 264 15.99 -13.49 -4.73
N ASP A 265 16.06 -12.16 -4.63
CA ASP A 265 15.84 -11.42 -3.39
C ASP A 265 14.47 -10.70 -3.33
N LEU A 266 13.54 -11.08 -4.21
CA LEU A 266 12.23 -10.43 -4.33
C LEU A 266 11.12 -11.34 -3.83
N SER A 267 10.05 -10.74 -3.31
CA SER A 267 8.83 -11.48 -3.06
C SER A 267 7.94 -11.46 -4.29
N VAL A 268 7.60 -12.64 -4.78
CA VAL A 268 6.63 -12.87 -5.86
C VAL A 268 5.40 -13.53 -5.28
N VAL A 269 4.23 -12.92 -5.50
CA VAL A 269 2.94 -13.44 -5.08
C VAL A 269 1.99 -13.43 -6.27
N VAL A 270 1.40 -14.56 -6.56
CA VAL A 270 0.47 -14.74 -7.68
C VAL A 270 -0.86 -15.27 -7.15
N PHE A 271 -1.96 -14.78 -7.69
CA PHE A 271 -3.27 -15.41 -7.59
C PHE A 271 -3.71 -15.75 -9.02
N GLY A 272 -3.99 -17.02 -9.33
CA GLY A 272 -4.27 -17.39 -10.71
C GLY A 272 -4.87 -18.78 -10.88
N ALA A 273 -5.14 -19.12 -12.15
CA ALA A 273 -5.59 -20.44 -12.54
C ALA A 273 -4.47 -21.49 -12.38
N LYS A 274 -4.89 -22.71 -12.09
CA LYS A 274 -3.96 -23.84 -11.94
C LYS A 274 -3.05 -24.01 -13.15
N ASP A 275 -3.63 -24.03 -14.35
CA ASP A 275 -2.89 -24.26 -15.60
C ASP A 275 -1.83 -23.17 -15.85
N ALA A 276 -2.13 -21.91 -15.54
CA ALA A 276 -1.18 -20.81 -15.69
C ALA A 276 -0.02 -20.89 -14.71
N ILE A 277 -0.30 -21.33 -13.47
CA ILE A 277 0.68 -21.47 -12.42
C ILE A 277 1.58 -22.68 -12.67
N GLU A 278 1.00 -23.84 -13.08
CA GLU A 278 1.76 -25.05 -13.41
C GLU A 278 2.64 -24.89 -14.66
N ALA A 279 2.25 -24.04 -15.59
CA ALA A 279 3.05 -23.70 -16.77
C ALA A 279 4.20 -22.72 -16.49
N SER A 280 4.19 -22.05 -15.33
CA SER A 280 5.21 -21.09 -14.94
C SER A 280 6.55 -21.76 -14.64
N LYS A 281 7.64 -21.10 -15.06
CA LYS A 281 9.03 -21.56 -14.82
C LYS A 281 9.62 -21.12 -13.49
N LEU A 282 8.85 -20.37 -12.67
CA LEU A 282 9.35 -19.68 -11.47
C LEU A 282 9.47 -20.56 -10.23
N GLY A 283 9.05 -21.84 -10.27
CA GLY A 283 9.12 -22.72 -9.09
C GLY A 283 8.39 -22.18 -7.88
N LEU A 284 7.20 -21.59 -8.05
CA LEU A 284 6.40 -21.02 -6.98
C LEU A 284 5.86 -22.12 -6.06
N GLU A 285 5.82 -21.84 -4.75
CA GLU A 285 5.06 -22.65 -3.80
C GLU A 285 3.57 -22.51 -4.10
N VAL A 286 2.89 -23.62 -4.40
CA VAL A 286 1.48 -23.59 -4.79
C VAL A 286 0.59 -23.86 -3.58
N VAL A 287 -0.34 -22.95 -3.32
CA VAL A 287 -1.32 -23.03 -2.24
C VAL A 287 -2.73 -23.00 -2.82
N ASP A 288 -3.51 -24.05 -2.55
CA ASP A 288 -4.93 -24.07 -2.87
C ASP A 288 -5.74 -23.36 -1.79
N LEU A 289 -6.19 -22.14 -2.04
CA LEU A 289 -6.96 -21.34 -1.07
C LEU A 289 -8.33 -21.94 -0.76
N PHE A 290 -8.94 -22.62 -1.71
CA PHE A 290 -10.31 -23.10 -1.59
C PHE A 290 -10.40 -24.60 -1.25
N GLY A 291 -9.26 -25.32 -1.26
CA GLY A 291 -9.15 -26.70 -0.77
C GLY A 291 -10.09 -27.67 -1.46
N GLY A 292 -10.00 -27.80 -2.79
CA GLY A 292 -10.69 -28.88 -3.51
C GLY A 292 -12.24 -28.84 -3.44
N GLN A 293 -12.85 -27.68 -3.26
CA GLN A 293 -14.27 -27.53 -3.55
C GLN A 293 -14.44 -27.57 -5.08
N GLU A 294 -14.63 -28.79 -5.57
CA GLU A 294 -15.20 -29.01 -6.91
C GLU A 294 -16.57 -28.32 -6.95
N ASN A 295 -16.75 -27.40 -7.89
CA ASN A 295 -18.04 -26.76 -8.18
C ASN A 295 -19.00 -27.76 -8.81
#